data_8fba0aa837ecb89c8dd4e7b6925bfa19
#
_entry.id   8fba0aa837ecb89c8dd4e7b6925bfa19
#
_cell.length_a   1.000
_cell.length_b   1.000
_cell.length_c   1.000
_cell.angle_alpha   90.00
_cell.angle_beta   90.00
_cell.angle_gamma   90.00
#
_symmetry.space_group_name_H-M   'P 1'
#
loop_
_entity.id
_entity.type
_entity.pdbx_description
1 polymer ?
#
loop_
_entity_poly.entity_id
_entity_poly.type
_entity_poly.pdbx_seq_one_letter_code
_entity_poly.pdbx_strand_id
1 'polypeptide(L)'
;MKKLAIILLFVIMLTGCKIKDGKKEISFWTLQMGDFAPYINEIIDNYETANPDISIKWIDVPFSEGEKRTLAAVMTDCPPDLINLNPDFSAILAQKGTLQEIPSDKLADFNQEVVKALMYDDKIYSVPWYATSAVTIYNKDLFAKSRVNKIPLTYKDLANIAETIKKNTGVYSYLPTITENDTMIKILNKYGVAEPSEYNNSISTEVFEMFKSLYNKGLIPKETITMTHREALEQYMAGKIVFFQGGANFLNMIKENAPKIYKQTDVAEQIKGPAGQNDFSVMNFVIPIKAKYKDEALDFCLFLTSAENQLKLAKMTNVISTNTNVLKDEFYNDYSDLIPKARSISAKQINKIYPQLKQRRNQKEINLLVNTAVQSILLNKAPTENILNSLAEKLR
;
A
#
# COMPACT_ATOMS: atom_id res chain seq x y z
N MET A 1 -68.76 4.60 -10.81
CA MET A 1 -67.47 5.03 -10.28
C MET A 1 -66.67 3.77 -9.97
N LYS A 2 -65.77 3.41 -10.89
CA LYS A 2 -65.00 2.12 -10.83
C LYS A 2 -63.71 2.45 -10.05
N LYS A 3 -63.48 1.76 -8.93
CA LYS A 3 -62.21 1.81 -8.21
C LYS A 3 -61.23 0.91 -8.92
N LEU A 4 -60.16 1.51 -9.46
CA LEU A 4 -59.03 0.79 -10.08
C LEU A 4 -58.07 0.42 -8.95
N ALA A 5 -57.97 -0.87 -8.62
CA ALA A 5 -56.98 -1.39 -7.69
C ALA A 5 -55.66 -1.60 -8.45
N ILE A 6 -54.64 -0.77 -8.16
CA ILE A 6 -53.30 -0.97 -8.65
C ILE A 6 -52.62 -1.99 -7.73
N ILE A 7 -52.49 -3.22 -8.24
CA ILE A 7 -51.66 -4.25 -7.60
C ILE A 7 -50.20 -3.97 -7.98
N LEU A 8 -49.46 -3.41 -7.02
CA LEU A 8 -48.02 -3.21 -7.14
C LEU A 8 -47.34 -4.59 -6.96
N LEU A 9 -46.94 -5.19 -8.09
CA LEU A 9 -46.19 -6.44 -8.09
C LEU A 9 -44.76 -6.17 -7.64
N PHE A 10 -44.46 -6.39 -6.38
CA PHE A 10 -43.12 -6.36 -5.83
C PHE A 10 -42.41 -7.63 -6.29
N VAL A 11 -41.68 -7.56 -7.40
CA VAL A 11 -40.76 -8.63 -7.83
C VAL A 11 -39.57 -8.60 -6.90
N ILE A 12 -39.61 -9.36 -5.82
CA ILE A 12 -38.46 -9.70 -5.01
C ILE A 12 -37.54 -10.53 -5.93
N MET A 13 -36.49 -9.92 -6.45
CA MET A 13 -35.37 -10.66 -7.02
C MET A 13 -34.66 -11.41 -5.89
N LEU A 14 -35.15 -12.59 -5.59
CA LEU A 14 -34.38 -13.62 -4.89
C LEU A 14 -33.26 -14.04 -5.84
N THR A 15 -32.12 -13.35 -5.79
CA THR A 15 -30.87 -13.87 -6.33
C THR A 15 -30.37 -14.96 -5.40
N GLY A 16 -31.09 -16.07 -5.36
CA GLY A 16 -30.58 -17.32 -4.81
C GLY A 16 -29.33 -17.71 -5.62
N CYS A 17 -28.28 -18.17 -4.96
CA CYS A 17 -27.12 -18.79 -5.59
C CYS A 17 -27.61 -19.89 -6.55
N LYS A 18 -27.76 -19.58 -7.84
CA LYS A 18 -28.16 -20.57 -8.86
C LYS A 18 -26.95 -21.41 -9.20
N ILE A 19 -27.06 -22.70 -8.96
CA ILE A 19 -26.17 -23.71 -9.56
C ILE A 19 -26.45 -23.67 -11.05
N LYS A 20 -25.53 -23.08 -11.83
CA LYS A 20 -25.58 -23.09 -13.28
C LYS A 20 -24.85 -24.35 -13.76
N ASP A 21 -25.51 -25.21 -14.50
CA ASP A 21 -24.97 -26.43 -15.11
C ASP A 21 -24.35 -27.47 -14.14
N GLY A 22 -24.80 -27.53 -12.89
CA GLY A 22 -24.28 -28.49 -11.89
C GLY A 22 -22.91 -28.13 -11.29
N LYS A 23 -22.26 -27.07 -11.76
CA LYS A 23 -20.96 -26.60 -11.23
C LYS A 23 -21.09 -25.73 -9.98
N LYS A 24 -20.08 -25.77 -9.12
CA LYS A 24 -19.94 -24.84 -8.00
C LYS A 24 -19.44 -23.47 -8.54
N GLU A 25 -20.28 -22.45 -8.53
CA GLU A 25 -19.90 -21.08 -8.95
C GLU A 25 -19.28 -20.34 -7.77
N ILE A 26 -17.96 -20.06 -7.82
CA ILE A 26 -17.20 -19.27 -6.85
C ILE A 26 -17.24 -17.80 -7.27
N SER A 27 -17.77 -16.94 -6.43
CA SER A 27 -17.77 -15.50 -6.63
C SER A 27 -16.44 -14.88 -6.17
N PHE A 28 -15.64 -14.41 -7.13
CA PHE A 28 -14.32 -13.81 -6.92
C PHE A 28 -14.35 -12.31 -7.19
N TRP A 29 -14.03 -11.49 -6.17
CA TRP A 29 -14.00 -10.04 -6.27
C TRP A 29 -12.58 -9.49 -6.20
N THR A 30 -12.26 -8.56 -7.11
CA THR A 30 -11.01 -7.79 -7.10
C THR A 30 -11.28 -6.29 -7.00
N LEU A 31 -10.25 -5.52 -6.67
CA LEU A 31 -10.29 -4.06 -6.60
C LEU A 31 -9.46 -3.46 -7.74
N GLN A 32 -10.15 -2.91 -8.74
CA GLN A 32 -9.57 -2.16 -9.87
C GLN A 32 -8.45 -2.93 -10.61
N MET A 33 -8.73 -4.21 -10.90
CA MET A 33 -7.83 -5.10 -11.65
C MET A 33 -8.24 -5.25 -13.12
N GLY A 34 -9.17 -4.41 -13.62
CA GLY A 34 -9.68 -4.48 -14.99
C GLY A 34 -8.58 -4.38 -16.07
N ASP A 35 -7.55 -3.58 -15.84
CA ASP A 35 -6.41 -3.46 -16.75
C ASP A 35 -5.61 -4.78 -16.86
N PHE A 36 -5.76 -5.68 -15.90
CA PHE A 36 -5.11 -6.99 -15.86
C PHE A 36 -6.07 -8.13 -16.22
N ALA A 37 -7.21 -7.83 -16.84
CA ALA A 37 -8.20 -8.82 -17.25
C ALA A 37 -7.61 -9.99 -18.06
N PRO A 38 -6.68 -9.80 -19.01
CA PRO A 38 -6.07 -10.93 -19.72
C PRO A 38 -5.37 -11.93 -18.80
N TYR A 39 -4.66 -11.42 -17.77
CA TYR A 39 -4.00 -12.26 -16.76
C TYR A 39 -5.04 -13.00 -15.90
N ILE A 40 -6.04 -12.27 -15.35
CA ILE A 40 -7.05 -12.83 -14.47
C ILE A 40 -7.86 -13.92 -15.21
N ASN A 41 -8.29 -13.65 -16.44
CA ASN A 41 -9.06 -14.61 -17.23
C ASN A 41 -8.25 -15.86 -17.55
N GLU A 42 -6.97 -15.73 -17.91
CA GLU A 42 -6.11 -16.88 -18.15
C GLU A 42 -5.95 -17.76 -16.90
N ILE A 43 -5.78 -17.15 -15.71
CA ILE A 43 -5.71 -17.90 -14.45
C ILE A 43 -7.03 -18.63 -14.17
N ILE A 44 -8.16 -17.98 -14.43
CA ILE A 44 -9.49 -18.58 -14.26
C ILE A 44 -9.65 -19.76 -15.22
N ASP A 45 -9.36 -19.58 -16.51
CA ASP A 45 -9.47 -20.63 -17.52
C ASP A 45 -8.62 -21.85 -17.19
N ASN A 46 -7.38 -21.63 -16.73
CA ASN A 46 -6.47 -22.69 -16.31
C ASN A 46 -7.01 -23.46 -15.10
N TYR A 47 -7.54 -22.71 -14.10
CA TYR A 47 -8.10 -23.33 -12.90
C TYR A 47 -9.36 -24.12 -13.20
N GLU A 48 -10.30 -23.59 -13.99
CA GLU A 48 -11.54 -24.28 -14.40
C GLU A 48 -11.24 -25.51 -15.27
N THR A 49 -10.19 -25.47 -16.11
CA THR A 49 -9.75 -26.62 -16.90
C THR A 49 -9.26 -27.75 -16.00
N ALA A 50 -8.52 -27.44 -14.94
CA ALA A 50 -8.04 -28.41 -13.97
C ALA A 50 -9.13 -28.88 -12.99
N ASN A 51 -10.21 -28.10 -12.82
CA ASN A 51 -11.29 -28.32 -11.87
C ASN A 51 -12.67 -28.20 -12.58
N PRO A 52 -13.06 -29.19 -13.40
CA PRO A 52 -14.25 -29.08 -14.27
C PRO A 52 -15.59 -28.92 -13.54
N ASP A 53 -15.65 -29.23 -12.26
CA ASP A 53 -16.83 -29.04 -11.40
C ASP A 53 -16.95 -27.65 -10.80
N ILE A 54 -15.97 -26.76 -11.07
CA ILE A 54 -15.93 -25.38 -10.57
C ILE A 54 -16.09 -24.41 -11.72
N SER A 55 -16.72 -23.26 -11.44
CA SER A 55 -16.69 -22.08 -12.28
C SER A 55 -16.38 -20.85 -11.43
N ILE A 56 -15.60 -19.93 -11.95
CA ILE A 56 -15.19 -18.69 -11.28
C ILE A 56 -15.93 -17.52 -11.87
N LYS A 57 -16.74 -16.83 -11.08
CA LYS A 57 -17.39 -15.60 -11.45
C LYS A 57 -16.60 -14.41 -10.96
N TRP A 58 -15.75 -13.86 -11.82
CA TRP A 58 -14.96 -12.69 -11.50
C TRP A 58 -15.78 -11.39 -11.58
N ILE A 59 -15.65 -10.56 -10.55
CA ILE A 59 -16.25 -9.22 -10.47
C ILE A 59 -15.16 -8.23 -10.04
N ASP A 60 -14.84 -7.27 -10.90
CA ASP A 60 -13.93 -6.19 -10.57
C ASP A 60 -14.70 -4.99 -10.04
N VAL A 61 -14.32 -4.52 -8.85
CA VAL A 61 -14.97 -3.42 -8.13
C VAL A 61 -14.08 -2.18 -8.22
N PRO A 62 -14.61 -0.98 -8.54
CA PRO A 62 -13.84 0.24 -8.48
C PRO A 62 -13.23 0.47 -7.09
N PHE A 63 -11.97 0.86 -7.03
CA PHE A 63 -11.24 1.03 -5.75
C PHE A 63 -11.97 1.96 -4.78
N SER A 64 -12.55 3.07 -5.29
CA SER A 64 -13.30 4.04 -4.50
C SER A 64 -14.56 3.48 -3.84
N GLU A 65 -15.12 2.37 -4.35
CA GLU A 65 -16.33 1.72 -3.83
C GLU A 65 -16.01 0.44 -3.05
N GLY A 66 -14.77 -0.04 -3.16
CA GLY A 66 -14.35 -1.36 -2.70
C GLY A 66 -14.73 -1.64 -1.25
N GLU A 67 -14.32 -0.79 -0.31
CA GLU A 67 -14.62 -0.96 1.11
C GLU A 67 -16.11 -0.96 1.41
N LYS A 68 -16.85 0.00 0.84
CA LYS A 68 -18.31 0.12 1.07
C LYS A 68 -19.08 -1.07 0.52
N ARG A 69 -18.77 -1.50 -0.71
CA ARG A 69 -19.45 -2.64 -1.34
C ARG A 69 -19.10 -3.96 -0.65
N THR A 70 -17.83 -4.14 -0.30
CA THR A 70 -17.39 -5.34 0.43
C THR A 70 -18.04 -5.42 1.81
N LEU A 71 -18.04 -4.32 2.59
CA LEU A 71 -18.68 -4.32 3.91
C LEU A 71 -20.16 -4.67 3.81
N ALA A 72 -20.87 -4.13 2.83
CA ALA A 72 -22.28 -4.47 2.61
C ALA A 72 -22.43 -5.95 2.23
N ALA A 73 -21.57 -6.47 1.35
CA ALA A 73 -21.65 -7.86 0.87
C ALA A 73 -21.35 -8.89 1.96
N VAL A 74 -20.31 -8.70 2.78
CA VAL A 74 -19.93 -9.65 3.85
C VAL A 74 -20.96 -9.74 4.98
N MET A 75 -21.83 -8.76 5.10
CA MET A 75 -22.92 -8.74 6.09
C MET A 75 -24.16 -9.52 5.61
N THR A 76 -24.25 -9.90 4.33
CA THR A 76 -25.35 -10.69 3.79
C THR A 76 -25.18 -12.17 4.13
N ASP A 77 -26.20 -12.97 3.83
CA ASP A 77 -26.15 -14.44 3.98
C ASP A 77 -25.51 -15.14 2.76
N CYS A 78 -25.19 -14.41 1.70
CA CYS A 78 -24.54 -14.92 0.50
C CYS A 78 -23.45 -13.92 0.03
N PRO A 79 -22.35 -13.77 0.81
CA PRO A 79 -21.25 -12.91 0.41
C PRO A 79 -20.46 -13.53 -0.76
N PRO A 80 -19.57 -12.76 -1.42
CA PRO A 80 -18.55 -13.33 -2.31
C PRO A 80 -17.72 -14.41 -1.60
N ASP A 81 -17.22 -15.39 -2.35
CA ASP A 81 -16.43 -16.47 -1.77
C ASP A 81 -14.97 -16.10 -1.57
N LEU A 82 -14.40 -15.27 -2.47
CA LEU A 82 -13.03 -14.76 -2.40
C LEU A 82 -12.98 -13.27 -2.72
N ILE A 83 -12.30 -12.47 -1.89
CA ILE A 83 -12.24 -11.01 -2.04
C ILE A 83 -10.80 -10.52 -1.93
N ASN A 84 -10.35 -9.76 -2.91
CA ASN A 84 -9.09 -9.01 -2.84
C ASN A 84 -9.29 -7.71 -2.06
N LEU A 85 -8.43 -7.47 -1.06
CA LEU A 85 -8.49 -6.28 -0.19
C LEU A 85 -7.09 -5.76 0.15
N ASN A 86 -7.04 -4.53 0.66
CA ASN A 86 -5.89 -4.04 1.40
C ASN A 86 -5.90 -4.60 2.85
N PRO A 87 -4.76 -4.69 3.53
CA PRO A 87 -4.65 -5.26 4.88
C PRO A 87 -5.47 -4.52 5.92
N ASP A 88 -5.55 -3.21 5.79
CA ASP A 88 -6.24 -2.35 6.75
C ASP A 88 -7.72 -2.71 6.83
N PHE A 89 -8.32 -2.88 5.65
CA PHE A 89 -9.72 -3.25 5.59
C PHE A 89 -9.95 -4.73 5.95
N SER A 90 -9.01 -5.61 5.60
CA SER A 90 -9.04 -7.02 6.04
C SER A 90 -9.00 -7.13 7.57
N ALA A 91 -8.17 -6.34 8.25
CA ALA A 91 -8.12 -6.29 9.71
C ALA A 91 -9.44 -5.80 10.34
N ILE A 92 -10.09 -4.78 9.73
CA ILE A 92 -11.42 -4.32 10.18
C ILE A 92 -12.47 -5.44 10.06
N LEU A 93 -12.45 -6.20 8.99
CA LEU A 93 -13.37 -7.33 8.79
C LEU A 93 -13.07 -8.49 9.74
N ALA A 94 -11.79 -8.78 9.98
CA ALA A 94 -11.37 -9.78 10.99
C ALA A 94 -11.84 -9.39 12.39
N GLN A 95 -11.66 -8.12 12.78
CA GLN A 95 -12.14 -7.59 14.06
C GLN A 95 -13.66 -7.74 14.23
N LYS A 96 -14.42 -7.69 13.13
CA LYS A 96 -15.88 -7.91 13.16
C LYS A 96 -16.27 -9.39 13.19
N GLY A 97 -15.31 -10.31 13.14
CA GLY A 97 -15.56 -11.75 13.09
C GLY A 97 -16.22 -12.22 11.79
N THR A 98 -16.00 -11.49 10.69
CA THR A 98 -16.66 -11.77 9.39
C THR A 98 -15.80 -12.60 8.44
N LEU A 99 -14.56 -12.90 8.81
CA LEU A 99 -13.60 -13.62 7.97
C LEU A 99 -13.32 -15.04 8.50
N GLN A 100 -13.05 -15.94 7.56
CA GLN A 100 -12.54 -17.28 7.81
C GLN A 100 -11.06 -17.20 8.21
N GLU A 101 -10.67 -17.93 9.25
CA GLU A 101 -9.27 -18.12 9.62
C GLU A 101 -8.57 -19.01 8.58
N ILE A 102 -7.36 -18.63 8.17
CA ILE A 102 -6.55 -19.38 7.19
C ILE A 102 -5.53 -20.23 7.96
N PRO A 103 -5.46 -21.55 7.71
CA PRO A 103 -4.47 -22.41 8.34
C PRO A 103 -3.04 -21.99 7.97
N SER A 104 -2.16 -21.87 8.97
CA SER A 104 -0.78 -21.39 8.80
C SER A 104 0.08 -22.30 7.91
N ASP A 105 -0.18 -23.60 7.89
CA ASP A 105 0.50 -24.58 7.03
C ASP A 105 0.27 -24.32 5.53
N LYS A 106 -0.85 -23.69 5.15
CA LYS A 106 -1.15 -23.28 3.77
C LYS A 106 -0.28 -22.10 3.29
N LEU A 107 0.38 -21.42 4.21
CA LEU A 107 1.20 -20.23 3.92
C LEU A 107 2.71 -20.45 4.10
N ALA A 108 3.17 -21.71 4.12
CA ALA A 108 4.59 -22.03 4.33
C ALA A 108 5.52 -21.47 3.23
N ASP A 109 5.03 -21.37 1.99
CA ASP A 109 5.79 -20.83 0.85
C ASP A 109 5.80 -19.30 0.78
N PHE A 110 5.02 -18.64 1.61
CA PHE A 110 4.96 -17.17 1.62
C PHE A 110 6.03 -16.56 2.53
N ASN A 111 6.39 -15.31 2.24
CA ASN A 111 7.30 -14.55 3.09
C ASN A 111 6.68 -14.37 4.49
N GLN A 112 7.30 -14.97 5.49
CA GLN A 112 6.76 -15.03 6.85
C GLN A 112 6.69 -13.65 7.54
N GLU A 113 7.53 -12.69 7.16
CA GLU A 113 7.41 -11.32 7.67
C GLU A 113 6.15 -10.62 7.11
N VAL A 114 5.81 -10.90 5.84
CA VAL A 114 4.54 -10.43 5.24
C VAL A 114 3.35 -11.11 5.91
N VAL A 115 3.39 -12.42 6.12
CA VAL A 115 2.31 -13.16 6.82
C VAL A 115 2.09 -12.59 8.22
N LYS A 116 3.16 -12.39 9.01
CA LYS A 116 3.09 -11.79 10.35
C LYS A 116 2.47 -10.38 10.32
N ALA A 117 2.83 -9.58 9.30
CA ALA A 117 2.29 -8.23 9.16
C ALA A 117 0.78 -8.21 8.85
N LEU A 118 0.21 -9.31 8.36
CA LEU A 118 -1.21 -9.48 8.06
C LEU A 118 -2.01 -10.16 9.19
N MET A 119 -1.36 -10.57 10.29
CA MET A 119 -2.05 -11.20 11.41
C MET A 119 -2.92 -10.19 12.17
N TYR A 120 -4.05 -10.67 12.66
CA TYR A 120 -4.92 -9.96 13.57
C TYR A 120 -5.21 -10.84 14.80
N ASP A 121 -4.93 -10.35 16.01
CA ASP A 121 -5.05 -11.10 17.27
C ASP A 121 -4.39 -12.51 17.19
N ASP A 122 -3.13 -12.53 16.72
CA ASP A 122 -2.30 -13.73 16.55
C ASP A 122 -2.88 -14.81 15.61
N LYS A 123 -3.87 -14.41 14.79
CA LYS A 123 -4.52 -15.28 13.79
C LYS A 123 -4.36 -14.74 12.39
N ILE A 124 -4.42 -15.63 11.42
CA ILE A 124 -4.29 -15.31 9.99
C ILE A 124 -5.68 -15.36 9.36
N TYR A 125 -6.11 -14.24 8.75
CA TYR A 125 -7.41 -14.14 8.08
C TYR A 125 -7.29 -13.82 6.59
N SER A 126 -6.06 -13.78 6.07
CA SER A 126 -5.84 -13.43 4.67
C SER A 126 -4.63 -14.14 4.08
N VAL A 127 -4.68 -14.37 2.76
CA VAL A 127 -3.57 -14.91 1.96
C VAL A 127 -2.87 -13.75 1.27
N PRO A 128 -1.54 -13.53 1.46
CA PRO A 128 -0.82 -12.47 0.77
C PRO A 128 -0.82 -12.71 -0.74
N TRP A 129 -1.09 -11.67 -1.53
CA TRP A 129 -1.04 -11.79 -2.99
C TRP A 129 0.25 -11.22 -3.57
N TYR A 130 0.37 -9.90 -3.58
CA TYR A 130 1.58 -9.22 -4.03
C TYR A 130 1.91 -8.05 -3.11
N ALA A 131 3.17 -7.66 -3.10
CA ALA A 131 3.63 -6.50 -2.37
C ALA A 131 4.21 -5.44 -3.29
N THR A 132 4.28 -4.21 -2.81
CA THR A 132 5.03 -3.11 -3.38
C THR A 132 5.89 -2.46 -2.30
N SER A 133 7.09 -2.01 -2.66
CA SER A 133 7.97 -1.29 -1.76
C SER A 133 8.50 -0.05 -2.48
N ALA A 134 8.63 1.05 -1.75
CA ALA A 134 9.22 2.25 -2.29
C ALA A 134 10.71 2.07 -2.58
N VAL A 135 11.22 2.83 -3.54
CA VAL A 135 12.64 3.08 -3.75
C VAL A 135 12.89 4.58 -3.71
N THR A 136 14.11 4.98 -3.45
CA THR A 136 14.55 6.36 -3.67
C THR A 136 14.84 6.56 -5.14
N ILE A 137 13.97 7.30 -5.83
CA ILE A 137 14.15 7.75 -7.21
C ILE A 137 14.86 9.10 -7.16
N TYR A 138 15.99 9.26 -7.82
CA TYR A 138 16.75 10.51 -7.74
C TYR A 138 17.32 10.95 -9.08
N ASN A 139 17.43 12.29 -9.23
CA ASN A 139 18.08 12.89 -10.39
C ASN A 139 19.59 12.89 -10.17
N LYS A 140 20.31 12.00 -10.87
CA LYS A 140 21.77 11.82 -10.73
C LYS A 140 22.58 13.06 -11.14
N ASP A 141 22.09 13.85 -12.12
CA ASP A 141 22.80 15.05 -12.57
C ASP A 141 22.69 16.17 -11.52
N LEU A 142 21.49 16.37 -10.95
CA LEU A 142 21.29 17.29 -9.83
C LEU A 142 22.03 16.81 -8.58
N PHE A 143 22.04 15.51 -8.32
CA PHE A 143 22.78 14.94 -7.20
C PHE A 143 24.28 15.19 -7.36
N ALA A 144 24.87 14.93 -8.52
CA ALA A 144 26.27 15.21 -8.81
C ALA A 144 26.58 16.72 -8.68
N LYS A 145 25.72 17.59 -9.22
CA LYS A 145 25.84 19.05 -9.09
C LYS A 145 25.79 19.51 -7.63
N SER A 146 25.07 18.80 -6.79
CA SER A 146 24.94 19.12 -5.37
C SER A 146 26.25 19.00 -4.58
N ARG A 147 27.23 18.24 -5.08
CA ARG A 147 28.50 17.87 -4.43
C ARG A 147 28.30 17.08 -3.14
N VAL A 148 27.17 16.43 -2.98
CA VAL A 148 26.92 15.45 -1.91
C VAL A 148 27.47 14.10 -2.38
N ASN A 149 28.19 13.40 -1.51
CA ASN A 149 28.94 12.18 -1.88
C ASN A 149 28.18 10.89 -1.59
N LYS A 150 27.06 10.95 -0.84
CA LYS A 150 26.34 9.76 -0.40
C LYS A 150 24.84 9.96 -0.55
N ILE A 151 24.17 8.96 -1.16
CA ILE A 151 22.71 8.89 -1.20
C ILE A 151 22.19 8.79 0.23
N PRO A 152 21.20 9.63 0.63
CA PRO A 152 20.62 9.58 1.96
C PRO A 152 19.87 8.27 2.16
N LEU A 153 20.03 7.64 3.31
CA LEU A 153 19.33 6.42 3.69
C LEU A 153 18.30 6.65 4.80
N THR A 154 18.38 7.80 5.49
CA THR A 154 17.46 8.17 6.57
C THR A 154 16.91 9.57 6.34
N TYR A 155 15.77 9.90 7.00
CA TYR A 155 15.25 11.27 6.99
C TYR A 155 16.24 12.28 7.60
N LYS A 156 17.05 11.85 8.57
CA LYS A 156 18.11 12.67 9.16
C LYS A 156 19.21 12.98 8.14
N ASP A 157 19.61 11.98 7.33
CA ASP A 157 20.56 12.20 6.24
C ASP A 157 20.00 13.20 5.22
N LEU A 158 18.73 13.07 4.82
CA LEU A 158 18.05 14.01 3.93
C LEU A 158 18.06 15.43 4.50
N ALA A 159 17.76 15.58 5.78
CA ALA A 159 17.75 16.87 6.46
C ALA A 159 19.17 17.51 6.47
N ASN A 160 20.19 16.72 6.76
CA ASN A 160 21.58 17.19 6.83
C ASN A 160 22.13 17.70 5.48
N ILE A 161 21.67 17.11 4.36
CA ILE A 161 22.16 17.51 3.02
C ILE A 161 21.29 18.57 2.33
N ALA A 162 20.10 18.87 2.88
CA ALA A 162 19.10 19.72 2.23
C ALA A 162 19.63 21.12 1.90
N GLU A 163 20.36 21.75 2.84
CA GLU A 163 20.95 23.09 2.64
C GLU A 163 22.02 23.08 1.55
N THR A 164 22.90 22.06 1.56
CA THR A 164 23.96 21.91 0.55
C THR A 164 23.35 21.73 -0.84
N ILE A 165 22.33 20.89 -0.96
CA ILE A 165 21.61 20.70 -2.22
C ILE A 165 21.00 22.02 -2.69
N LYS A 166 20.24 22.70 -1.84
CA LYS A 166 19.59 23.96 -2.18
C LYS A 166 20.58 25.02 -2.64
N LYS A 167 21.68 25.15 -1.92
CA LYS A 167 22.78 26.13 -2.24
C LYS A 167 23.42 25.84 -3.59
N ASN A 168 23.75 24.55 -3.87
CA ASN A 168 24.54 24.19 -5.04
C ASN A 168 23.72 23.98 -6.31
N THR A 169 22.44 23.62 -6.17
CA THR A 169 21.58 23.30 -7.32
C THR A 169 20.46 24.30 -7.55
N GLY A 170 20.04 25.04 -6.54
CA GLY A 170 18.87 25.93 -6.57
C GLY A 170 17.52 25.22 -6.35
N VAL A 171 17.48 23.87 -6.36
CA VAL A 171 16.26 23.07 -6.16
C VAL A 171 16.19 22.50 -4.75
N TYR A 172 15.06 21.90 -4.39
CA TYR A 172 14.91 21.25 -3.08
C TYR A 172 15.50 19.83 -3.10
N SER A 173 15.95 19.34 -1.94
CA SER A 173 16.37 17.96 -1.81
C SER A 173 15.20 17.00 -2.00
N TYR A 174 14.08 17.31 -1.35
CA TYR A 174 12.93 16.43 -1.23
C TYR A 174 11.65 17.24 -0.98
N LEU A 175 10.51 16.72 -1.38
CA LEU A 175 9.19 17.21 -1.02
C LEU A 175 8.49 16.14 -0.17
N PRO A 176 8.51 16.25 1.17
CA PRO A 176 7.77 15.35 2.02
C PRO A 176 6.27 15.66 1.97
N THR A 177 5.43 14.65 1.73
CA THR A 177 3.95 14.78 1.73
C THR A 177 3.39 14.41 3.09
N ILE A 178 3.94 15.04 4.14
CA ILE A 178 3.74 14.64 5.55
C ILE A 178 2.36 14.92 6.12
N THR A 179 1.50 15.58 5.37
CA THR A 179 0.08 15.81 5.72
C THR A 179 -0.88 14.99 4.85
N GLU A 180 -0.35 14.09 4.02
CA GLU A 180 -1.16 13.20 3.19
C GLU A 180 -1.39 11.86 3.90
N ASN A 181 -2.66 11.48 4.08
CA ASN A 181 -3.06 10.21 4.68
C ASN A 181 -2.34 9.95 6.04
N ASP A 182 -1.65 8.82 6.15
CA ASP A 182 -0.92 8.36 7.32
C ASP A 182 0.61 8.55 7.20
N THR A 183 1.09 9.40 6.30
CA THR A 183 2.52 9.55 6.00
C THR A 183 3.36 9.89 7.25
N MET A 184 2.93 10.87 8.07
CA MET A 184 3.65 11.22 9.29
C MET A 184 3.63 10.06 10.31
N ILE A 185 2.53 9.34 10.41
CA ILE A 185 2.38 8.16 11.29
C ILE A 185 3.39 7.08 10.88
N LYS A 186 3.52 6.80 9.58
CA LYS A 186 4.53 5.86 9.06
C LYS A 186 5.96 6.32 9.34
N ILE A 187 6.22 7.62 9.25
CA ILE A 187 7.52 8.18 9.62
C ILE A 187 7.79 7.97 11.11
N LEU A 188 6.83 8.28 12.00
CA LEU A 188 6.97 8.05 13.44
C LEU A 188 7.21 6.57 13.75
N ASN A 189 6.49 5.67 13.07
CA ASN A 189 6.70 4.24 13.20
C ASN A 189 8.13 3.81 12.82
N LYS A 190 8.70 4.37 11.75
CA LYS A 190 10.11 4.15 11.38
C LYS A 190 11.09 4.59 12.47
N TYR A 191 10.69 5.53 13.32
CA TYR A 191 11.46 5.97 14.49
C TYR A 191 11.11 5.18 15.77
N GLY A 192 10.26 4.16 15.68
CA GLY A 192 9.87 3.29 16.79
C GLY A 192 8.69 3.79 17.61
N VAL A 193 7.97 4.82 17.16
CA VAL A 193 6.78 5.37 17.83
C VAL A 193 5.54 4.89 17.09
N ALA A 194 4.99 3.75 17.53
CA ALA A 194 3.86 3.10 16.87
C ALA A 194 2.49 3.46 17.51
N GLU A 195 2.46 3.76 18.81
CA GLU A 195 1.22 4.01 19.53
C GLU A 195 0.87 5.50 19.54
N PRO A 196 -0.35 5.88 19.11
CA PRO A 196 -0.78 7.28 19.08
C PRO A 196 -0.72 8.01 20.43
N SER A 197 -0.93 7.28 21.53
CA SER A 197 -0.80 7.83 22.89
C SER A 197 0.61 8.25 23.26
N GLU A 198 1.62 7.81 22.47
CA GLU A 198 3.04 8.12 22.67
C GLU A 198 3.57 9.22 21.75
N TYR A 199 2.72 9.83 20.91
CA TYR A 199 3.15 10.86 19.95
C TYR A 199 3.66 12.15 20.59
N ASN A 200 3.63 12.27 21.91
CA ASN A 200 4.24 13.36 22.68
C ASN A 200 5.58 13.01 23.34
N ASN A 201 6.20 11.88 22.96
CA ASN A 201 7.51 11.53 23.48
C ASN A 201 8.66 12.34 22.84
N SER A 202 9.87 12.22 23.38
CA SER A 202 11.05 12.96 22.89
C SER A 202 11.42 12.62 21.45
N ILE A 203 11.24 11.36 21.02
CA ILE A 203 11.53 10.92 19.63
C ILE A 203 10.58 11.62 18.66
N SER A 204 9.29 11.64 18.96
CA SER A 204 8.31 12.37 18.15
C SER A 204 8.66 13.85 18.06
N THR A 205 8.98 14.47 19.19
CA THR A 205 9.39 15.87 19.24
C THR A 205 10.60 16.13 18.31
N GLU A 206 11.62 15.27 18.35
CA GLU A 206 12.80 15.39 17.46
C GLU A 206 12.40 15.29 15.97
N VAL A 207 11.54 14.34 15.61
CA VAL A 207 11.07 14.15 14.22
C VAL A 207 10.28 15.38 13.75
N PHE A 208 9.34 15.87 14.55
CA PHE A 208 8.55 17.05 14.18
C PHE A 208 9.42 18.33 14.08
N GLU A 209 10.34 18.55 15.02
CA GLU A 209 11.25 19.70 14.99
C GLU A 209 12.23 19.64 13.81
N MET A 210 12.65 18.45 13.37
CA MET A 210 13.45 18.28 12.16
C MET A 210 12.69 18.81 10.93
N PHE A 211 11.44 18.39 10.70
CA PHE A 211 10.63 18.89 9.58
C PHE A 211 10.31 20.38 9.71
N LYS A 212 10.01 20.86 10.91
CA LYS A 212 9.78 22.27 11.20
C LYS A 212 11.01 23.13 10.87
N SER A 213 12.20 22.66 11.25
CA SER A 213 13.46 23.33 10.91
C SER A 213 13.67 23.42 9.41
N LEU A 214 13.45 22.32 8.67
CA LEU A 214 13.54 22.31 7.21
C LEU A 214 12.56 23.29 6.56
N TYR A 215 11.32 23.30 7.05
CA TYR A 215 10.27 24.19 6.56
C TYR A 215 10.59 25.66 6.79
N ASN A 216 10.95 26.02 8.04
CA ASN A 216 11.24 27.40 8.42
C ASN A 216 12.49 27.97 7.74
N LYS A 217 13.49 27.13 7.46
CA LYS A 217 14.70 27.49 6.68
C LYS A 217 14.47 27.51 5.17
N GLY A 218 13.26 27.17 4.68
CA GLY A 218 12.97 27.11 3.26
C GLY A 218 13.74 25.99 2.52
N LEU A 219 14.10 24.91 3.22
CA LEU A 219 14.84 23.76 2.68
C LEU A 219 13.92 22.67 2.12
N ILE A 220 12.64 22.74 2.41
CA ILE A 220 11.57 21.99 1.76
C ILE A 220 10.52 22.97 1.23
N PRO A 221 9.74 22.62 0.18
CA PRO A 221 8.71 23.50 -0.36
C PRO A 221 7.64 23.86 0.69
N LYS A 222 7.13 25.08 0.62
CA LYS A 222 6.03 25.50 1.52
C LYS A 222 4.74 24.69 1.28
N GLU A 223 4.57 24.23 0.08
CA GLU A 223 3.46 23.39 -0.36
C GLU A 223 3.47 21.99 0.29
N THR A 224 4.53 21.59 0.97
CA THR A 224 4.64 20.35 1.78
C THR A 224 3.43 20.13 2.70
N ILE A 225 2.77 21.19 3.15
CA ILE A 225 1.60 21.12 4.03
C ILE A 225 0.28 20.84 3.31
N THR A 226 0.27 20.75 1.99
CA THR A 226 -0.94 20.54 1.17
C THR A 226 -0.75 19.58 0.02
N MET A 227 0.47 19.40 -0.47
CA MET A 227 0.74 18.57 -1.65
C MET A 227 0.61 17.08 -1.37
N THR A 228 0.07 16.40 -2.37
CA THR A 228 -0.06 14.96 -2.44
C THR A 228 1.21 14.30 -3.01
N HIS A 229 1.31 13.00 -2.83
CA HIS A 229 2.39 12.17 -3.39
C HIS A 229 2.48 12.28 -4.93
N ARG A 230 1.32 12.37 -5.60
CA ARG A 230 1.26 12.58 -7.05
C ARG A 230 1.86 13.93 -7.46
N GLU A 231 1.53 14.98 -6.74
CA GLU A 231 2.10 16.31 -7.00
C GLU A 231 3.61 16.35 -6.71
N ALA A 232 4.09 15.60 -5.69
CA ALA A 232 5.53 15.44 -5.46
C ALA A 232 6.23 14.76 -6.65
N LEU A 233 5.62 13.75 -7.26
CA LEU A 233 6.12 13.15 -8.50
C LEU A 233 6.19 14.17 -9.64
N GLU A 234 5.19 15.02 -9.79
CA GLU A 234 5.18 16.09 -10.80
C GLU A 234 6.30 17.11 -10.57
N GLN A 235 6.61 17.47 -9.29
CA GLN A 235 7.76 18.30 -8.97
C GLN A 235 9.09 17.60 -9.32
N TYR A 236 9.19 16.29 -9.16
CA TYR A 236 10.34 15.51 -9.60
C TYR A 236 10.49 15.54 -11.13
N MET A 237 9.41 15.26 -11.86
CA MET A 237 9.39 15.31 -13.33
C MET A 237 9.66 16.71 -13.89
N ALA A 238 9.35 17.75 -13.11
CA ALA A 238 9.69 19.15 -13.44
C ALA A 238 11.14 19.53 -13.07
N GLY A 239 11.94 18.62 -12.49
CA GLY A 239 13.32 18.85 -12.07
C GLY A 239 13.46 19.81 -10.87
N LYS A 240 12.44 19.95 -10.03
CA LYS A 240 12.41 20.88 -8.89
C LYS A 240 12.84 20.24 -7.57
N ILE A 241 12.94 18.93 -7.51
CA ILE A 241 13.44 18.16 -6.37
C ILE A 241 14.47 17.12 -6.84
N VAL A 242 15.43 16.79 -5.98
CA VAL A 242 16.47 15.80 -6.28
C VAL A 242 15.99 14.39 -6.02
N PHE A 243 15.30 14.15 -4.88
CA PHE A 243 14.85 12.84 -4.43
C PHE A 243 13.34 12.75 -4.37
N PHE A 244 12.80 11.62 -4.82
CA PHE A 244 11.40 11.24 -4.71
C PHE A 244 11.33 9.81 -4.14
N GLN A 245 10.42 9.55 -3.20
CA GLN A 245 10.16 8.22 -2.68
C GLN A 245 8.94 7.64 -3.38
N GLY A 246 9.06 6.49 -4.02
CA GLY A 246 7.91 5.89 -4.71
C GLY A 246 8.20 4.48 -5.21
N GLY A 247 7.17 3.75 -5.60
CA GLY A 247 7.30 2.42 -6.18
C GLY A 247 7.94 2.43 -7.57
N ALA A 248 8.50 1.30 -7.98
CA ALA A 248 9.12 1.12 -9.29
C ALA A 248 8.16 1.43 -10.47
N ASN A 249 6.86 1.30 -10.27
CA ASN A 249 5.83 1.64 -11.25
C ASN A 249 5.85 3.11 -11.68
N PHE A 250 6.28 4.05 -10.80
CA PHE A 250 6.39 5.47 -11.15
C PHE A 250 7.46 5.76 -12.20
N LEU A 251 8.44 4.87 -12.35
CA LEU A 251 9.46 5.01 -13.40
C LEU A 251 8.88 4.95 -14.82
N ASN A 252 7.82 4.17 -15.04
CA ASN A 252 7.10 4.18 -16.31
C ASN A 252 6.47 5.53 -16.58
N MET A 253 5.80 6.12 -15.58
CA MET A 253 5.22 7.47 -15.71
C MET A 253 6.29 8.53 -16.01
N ILE A 254 7.45 8.45 -15.33
CA ILE A 254 8.55 9.39 -15.57
C ILE A 254 9.11 9.19 -17.00
N LYS A 255 9.24 7.94 -17.45
CA LYS A 255 9.70 7.60 -18.81
C LYS A 255 8.80 8.20 -19.89
N GLU A 256 7.49 8.07 -19.72
CA GLU A 256 6.49 8.52 -20.68
C GLU A 256 6.29 10.04 -20.65
N ASN A 257 6.18 10.64 -19.46
CA ASN A 257 5.79 12.05 -19.32
C ASN A 257 6.98 13.02 -19.19
N ALA A 258 8.16 12.52 -18.79
CA ALA A 258 9.38 13.32 -18.61
C ALA A 258 10.64 12.57 -19.07
N PRO A 259 10.74 12.20 -20.39
CA PRO A 259 11.82 11.33 -20.88
C PRO A 259 13.22 11.93 -20.69
N LYS A 260 13.34 13.27 -20.64
CA LYS A 260 14.60 13.95 -20.34
C LYS A 260 15.03 13.69 -18.87
N ILE A 261 14.10 13.79 -17.93
CA ILE A 261 14.36 13.52 -16.52
C ILE A 261 14.62 12.02 -16.32
N TYR A 262 13.88 11.14 -17.03
CA TYR A 262 14.13 9.71 -16.96
C TYR A 262 15.59 9.33 -17.28
N LYS A 263 16.19 9.93 -18.30
CA LYS A 263 17.62 9.72 -18.64
C LYS A 263 18.58 10.18 -17.54
N GLN A 264 18.16 11.13 -16.71
CA GLN A 264 18.91 11.65 -15.58
C GLN A 264 18.57 10.92 -14.27
N THR A 265 17.64 9.98 -14.29
CA THR A 265 17.16 9.27 -13.11
C THR A 265 18.04 8.06 -12.79
N ASP A 266 18.24 7.81 -11.51
CA ASP A 266 18.70 6.52 -10.98
C ASP A 266 17.92 6.19 -9.69
N VAL A 267 18.12 4.99 -9.15
CA VAL A 267 17.37 4.47 -8.00
C VAL A 267 18.31 3.92 -6.93
N ALA A 268 17.86 4.03 -5.68
CA ALA A 268 18.52 3.50 -4.50
C ALA A 268 17.50 2.91 -3.53
N GLU A 269 17.96 2.33 -2.43
CA GLU A 269 17.09 1.87 -1.35
C GLU A 269 16.22 3.01 -0.82
N GLN A 270 15.02 2.68 -0.31
CA GLN A 270 14.12 3.68 0.29
C GLN A 270 14.73 4.35 1.52
N ILE A 271 14.21 5.52 1.86
CA ILE A 271 14.53 6.21 3.11
C ILE A 271 13.95 5.43 4.29
N LYS A 272 14.79 5.16 5.28
CA LYS A 272 14.52 4.35 6.47
C LYS A 272 14.49 5.21 7.73
N GLY A 273 14.00 4.65 8.81
CA GLY A 273 14.25 5.13 10.15
C GLY A 273 15.57 4.57 10.73
N PRO A 274 15.89 4.91 11.99
CA PRO A 274 17.12 4.46 12.64
C PRO A 274 17.27 2.94 12.74
N ALA A 275 16.18 2.21 12.84
CA ALA A 275 16.16 0.74 12.93
C ALA A 275 16.41 0.05 11.57
N GLY A 276 16.43 0.79 10.47
CA GLY A 276 16.76 0.28 9.14
C GLY A 276 15.67 -0.55 8.46
N GLN A 277 14.45 -0.52 8.97
CA GLN A 277 13.31 -1.24 8.41
C GLN A 277 12.67 -0.49 7.24
N ASN A 278 11.97 -1.21 6.39
CA ASN A 278 11.36 -0.72 5.16
C ASN A 278 9.84 -0.66 5.25
N ASP A 279 9.23 0.33 4.59
CA ASP A 279 7.80 0.32 4.30
C ASP A 279 7.51 -0.61 3.14
N PHE A 280 6.35 -1.21 3.19
CA PHE A 280 5.77 -1.95 2.08
C PHE A 280 4.24 -1.77 2.08
N SER A 281 3.64 -2.04 0.95
CA SER A 281 2.20 -2.23 0.85
C SER A 281 1.94 -3.61 0.28
N VAL A 282 0.91 -4.27 0.75
CA VAL A 282 0.55 -5.62 0.28
C VAL A 282 -0.93 -5.64 -0.07
N MET A 283 -1.28 -6.39 -1.10
CA MET A 283 -2.66 -6.79 -1.37
C MET A 283 -2.83 -8.24 -0.97
N ASN A 284 -3.99 -8.56 -0.44
CA ASN A 284 -4.29 -9.87 0.11
C ASN A 284 -5.69 -10.33 -0.27
N PHE A 285 -5.94 -11.63 -0.15
CA PHE A 285 -7.25 -12.22 -0.32
C PHE A 285 -7.84 -12.64 1.01
N VAL A 286 -9.15 -12.45 1.16
CA VAL A 286 -9.92 -12.89 2.32
C VAL A 286 -11.10 -13.75 1.88
N ILE A 287 -11.54 -14.62 2.77
CA ILE A 287 -12.70 -15.49 2.59
C ILE A 287 -13.71 -15.13 3.68
N PRO A 288 -14.92 -14.64 3.34
CA PRO A 288 -15.96 -14.38 4.32
C PRO A 288 -16.39 -15.66 5.05
N ILE A 289 -16.68 -15.55 6.35
CA ILE A 289 -17.08 -16.71 7.17
C ILE A 289 -18.40 -17.35 6.69
N LYS A 290 -19.27 -16.56 6.05
CA LYS A 290 -20.54 -17.01 5.45
C LYS A 290 -20.42 -17.39 3.97
N ALA A 291 -19.21 -17.39 3.40
CA ALA A 291 -19.00 -17.82 2.02
C ALA A 291 -19.48 -19.27 1.85
N LYS A 292 -20.09 -19.53 0.71
CA LYS A 292 -20.72 -20.84 0.44
C LYS A 292 -19.68 -21.93 0.14
N TYR A 293 -18.62 -21.57 -0.59
CA TYR A 293 -17.61 -22.50 -1.09
C TYR A 293 -16.21 -22.15 -0.56
N LYS A 294 -16.04 -22.15 0.77
CA LYS A 294 -14.83 -21.67 1.45
C LYS A 294 -13.58 -22.48 1.11
N ASP A 295 -13.70 -23.80 1.05
CA ASP A 295 -12.57 -24.69 0.76
C ASP A 295 -12.12 -24.53 -0.69
N GLU A 296 -13.07 -24.48 -1.62
CA GLU A 296 -12.79 -24.25 -3.04
C GLU A 296 -12.27 -22.82 -3.30
N ALA A 297 -12.76 -21.84 -2.56
CA ALA A 297 -12.26 -20.46 -2.61
C ALA A 297 -10.81 -20.36 -2.11
N LEU A 298 -10.46 -21.10 -1.04
CA LEU A 298 -9.09 -21.18 -0.56
C LEU A 298 -8.19 -21.91 -1.57
N ASP A 299 -8.65 -22.99 -2.17
CA ASP A 299 -7.89 -23.72 -3.18
C ASP A 299 -7.61 -22.84 -4.41
N PHE A 300 -8.65 -22.17 -4.94
CA PHE A 300 -8.46 -21.18 -6.01
C PHE A 300 -7.51 -20.03 -5.62
N CYS A 301 -7.62 -19.53 -4.40
CA CYS A 301 -6.73 -18.49 -3.88
C CYS A 301 -5.28 -18.96 -3.86
N LEU A 302 -5.00 -20.18 -3.38
CA LEU A 302 -3.65 -20.74 -3.36
C LEU A 302 -3.13 -21.02 -4.77
N PHE A 303 -3.97 -21.45 -5.70
CA PHE A 303 -3.62 -21.56 -7.11
C PHE A 303 -3.22 -20.20 -7.72
N LEU A 304 -4.06 -19.16 -7.52
CA LEU A 304 -3.83 -17.80 -7.99
C LEU A 304 -2.54 -17.21 -7.39
N THR A 305 -2.22 -17.54 -6.14
CA THR A 305 -1.02 -17.09 -5.44
C THR A 305 0.15 -18.07 -5.49
N SER A 306 0.07 -19.10 -6.34
CA SER A 306 1.18 -20.01 -6.58
C SER A 306 2.42 -19.31 -7.13
N ALA A 307 3.59 -19.95 -7.02
CA ALA A 307 4.84 -19.37 -7.50
C ALA A 307 4.77 -18.99 -8.99
N GLU A 308 4.22 -19.86 -9.83
CA GLU A 308 4.08 -19.63 -11.28
C GLU A 308 3.21 -18.40 -11.57
N ASN A 309 2.01 -18.34 -10.96
CA ASN A 309 1.05 -17.27 -11.22
C ASN A 309 1.50 -15.93 -10.62
N GLN A 310 2.15 -15.93 -9.47
CA GLN A 310 2.75 -14.71 -8.91
C GLN A 310 3.93 -14.20 -9.75
N LEU A 311 4.77 -15.07 -10.29
CA LEU A 311 5.85 -14.65 -11.18
C LEU A 311 5.30 -14.04 -12.47
N LYS A 312 4.24 -14.63 -13.01
CA LYS A 312 3.55 -14.09 -14.20
C LYS A 312 2.99 -12.69 -13.93
N LEU A 313 2.29 -12.50 -12.82
CA LEU A 313 1.80 -11.19 -12.40
C LEU A 313 2.96 -10.18 -12.25
N ALA A 314 4.04 -10.59 -11.59
CA ALA A 314 5.19 -9.73 -11.37
C ALA A 314 5.85 -9.27 -12.69
N LYS A 315 5.96 -10.16 -13.67
CA LYS A 315 6.52 -9.83 -14.99
C LYS A 315 5.66 -8.83 -15.77
N MET A 316 4.34 -8.82 -15.54
CA MET A 316 3.43 -7.86 -16.17
C MET A 316 3.39 -6.50 -15.46
N THR A 317 3.54 -6.49 -14.13
CA THR A 317 3.21 -5.32 -13.31
C THR A 317 4.38 -4.71 -12.55
N ASN A 318 5.53 -5.40 -12.48
CA ASN A 318 6.68 -5.07 -11.64
C ASN A 318 6.38 -5.06 -10.12
N VAL A 319 5.35 -5.77 -9.67
CA VAL A 319 5.09 -5.98 -8.23
C VAL A 319 6.06 -7.00 -7.64
N ILE A 320 6.13 -7.04 -6.33
CA ILE A 320 6.95 -8.01 -5.60
C ILE A 320 6.07 -9.20 -5.25
N SER A 321 6.53 -10.41 -5.59
CA SER A 321 5.88 -11.63 -5.13
C SER A 321 5.97 -11.77 -3.62
N THR A 322 4.91 -12.26 -3.00
CA THR A 322 4.92 -12.65 -1.59
C THR A 322 5.35 -14.11 -1.38
N ASN A 323 5.43 -14.90 -2.47
CA ASN A 323 5.95 -16.27 -2.44
C ASN A 323 7.49 -16.26 -2.46
N THR A 324 8.12 -16.90 -1.47
CA THR A 324 9.58 -16.88 -1.28
C THR A 324 10.36 -17.58 -2.38
N ASN A 325 9.76 -18.56 -3.06
CA ASN A 325 10.42 -19.25 -4.16
C ASN A 325 10.54 -18.36 -5.40
N VAL A 326 9.54 -17.51 -5.64
CA VAL A 326 9.56 -16.53 -6.74
C VAL A 326 10.62 -15.45 -6.52
N LEU A 327 10.86 -15.03 -5.28
CA LEU A 327 11.86 -14.00 -4.97
C LEU A 327 13.30 -14.45 -5.29
N LYS A 328 13.52 -15.74 -5.55
CA LYS A 328 14.82 -16.31 -6.00
C LYS A 328 15.00 -16.27 -7.51
N ASP A 329 13.93 -15.98 -8.28
CA ASP A 329 13.98 -15.89 -9.74
C ASP A 329 14.90 -14.74 -10.19
N GLU A 330 15.64 -14.95 -11.29
CA GLU A 330 16.55 -13.92 -11.87
C GLU A 330 15.81 -12.62 -12.23
N PHE A 331 14.51 -12.68 -12.47
CA PHE A 331 13.67 -11.50 -12.64
C PHE A 331 13.81 -10.48 -11.50
N TYR A 332 14.05 -10.93 -10.26
CA TYR A 332 14.30 -10.08 -9.10
C TYR A 332 15.79 -9.85 -8.81
N ASN A 333 16.68 -10.27 -9.69
CA ASN A 333 18.11 -10.01 -9.60
C ASN A 333 18.67 -9.39 -10.88
N ASP A 334 17.87 -8.56 -11.53
CA ASP A 334 18.20 -7.89 -12.79
C ASP A 334 18.54 -6.41 -12.52
N TYR A 335 19.73 -6.00 -12.91
CA TYR A 335 20.28 -4.63 -12.80
C TYR A 335 20.65 -4.05 -14.16
N SER A 336 20.18 -4.65 -15.25
CA SER A 336 20.52 -4.28 -16.63
C SER A 336 20.01 -2.91 -17.04
N ASP A 337 18.87 -2.47 -16.47
CA ASP A 337 18.26 -1.15 -16.74
C ASP A 337 17.60 -0.62 -15.47
N LEU A 338 17.14 0.62 -15.51
CA LEU A 338 16.59 1.36 -14.37
C LEU A 338 15.37 0.69 -13.74
N ILE A 339 14.39 0.25 -14.53
CA ILE A 339 13.17 -0.41 -14.03
C ILE A 339 13.48 -1.78 -13.42
N PRO A 340 14.20 -2.70 -14.08
CA PRO A 340 14.68 -3.92 -13.46
C PRO A 340 15.46 -3.70 -12.17
N LYS A 341 16.38 -2.71 -12.15
CA LYS A 341 17.15 -2.33 -10.96
C LYS A 341 16.23 -1.92 -9.80
N ALA A 342 15.23 -1.07 -10.06
CA ALA A 342 14.29 -0.63 -9.04
C ALA A 342 13.47 -1.80 -8.47
N ARG A 343 12.99 -2.70 -9.32
CA ARG A 343 12.31 -3.93 -8.93
C ARG A 343 13.19 -4.83 -8.05
N SER A 344 14.44 -5.03 -8.44
CA SER A 344 15.39 -5.86 -7.70
C SER A 344 15.72 -5.27 -6.33
N ILE A 345 15.87 -3.94 -6.22
CA ILE A 345 16.03 -3.25 -4.94
C ILE A 345 14.77 -3.42 -4.08
N SER A 346 13.58 -3.20 -4.65
CA SER A 346 12.30 -3.36 -3.95
C SER A 346 12.12 -4.77 -3.40
N ALA A 347 12.45 -5.80 -4.19
CA ALA A 347 12.33 -7.20 -3.76
C ALA A 347 13.28 -7.53 -2.59
N LYS A 348 14.50 -7.00 -2.58
CA LYS A 348 15.44 -7.22 -1.46
C LYS A 348 14.99 -6.55 -0.17
N GLN A 349 14.19 -5.50 -0.26
CA GLN A 349 13.70 -4.75 0.91
C GLN A 349 12.58 -5.46 1.67
N ILE A 350 11.83 -6.40 1.04
CA ILE A 350 10.71 -7.10 1.67
C ILE A 350 11.13 -7.99 2.86
N ASN A 351 12.41 -8.34 2.96
CA ASN A 351 12.94 -9.15 4.06
C ASN A 351 13.22 -8.36 5.35
N LYS A 352 13.05 -7.02 5.33
CA LYS A 352 13.27 -6.13 6.46
C LYS A 352 12.16 -5.08 6.50
N ILE A 353 10.96 -5.52 6.81
CA ILE A 353 9.78 -4.66 6.85
C ILE A 353 9.38 -4.34 8.29
N TYR A 354 8.70 -3.21 8.48
CA TYR A 354 8.01 -2.91 9.72
C TYR A 354 6.77 -3.79 9.87
N PRO A 355 6.45 -4.22 11.09
CA PRO A 355 5.11 -4.69 11.39
C PRO A 355 4.12 -3.62 10.92
N GLN A 356 3.06 -4.03 10.23
CA GLN A 356 2.02 -3.08 9.87
C GLN A 356 1.42 -2.46 11.13
N LEU A 357 1.17 -1.15 11.07
CA LEU A 357 0.45 -0.46 12.13
C LEU A 357 -0.92 -1.10 12.30
N LYS A 358 -1.29 -1.43 13.53
CA LYS A 358 -2.64 -1.92 13.84
C LYS A 358 -3.64 -0.85 13.40
N GLN A 359 -4.46 -1.19 12.42
CA GLN A 359 -5.53 -0.30 11.98
C GLN A 359 -6.58 -0.13 13.10
N ARG A 360 -6.95 1.11 13.34
CA ARG A 360 -7.88 1.49 14.38
C ARG A 360 -9.23 1.88 13.77
N ARG A 361 -10.32 1.64 14.50
CA ARG A 361 -11.67 2.01 14.04
C ARG A 361 -11.79 3.46 13.58
N ASN A 362 -11.04 4.36 14.22
CA ASN A 362 -11.03 5.79 13.95
C ASN A 362 -9.77 6.25 13.19
N GLN A 363 -9.15 5.39 12.37
CA GLN A 363 -7.89 5.71 11.69
C GLN A 363 -7.96 7.00 10.86
N LYS A 364 -9.08 7.26 10.19
CA LYS A 364 -9.26 8.52 9.42
C LYS A 364 -9.25 9.76 10.32
N GLU A 365 -9.81 9.66 11.51
CA GLU A 365 -9.78 10.72 12.51
C GLU A 365 -8.36 10.91 13.07
N ILE A 366 -7.66 9.82 13.38
CA ILE A 366 -6.26 9.86 13.81
C ILE A 366 -5.40 10.55 12.75
N ASN A 367 -5.52 10.16 11.49
CA ASN A 367 -4.80 10.78 10.38
C ASN A 367 -5.08 12.29 10.31
N LEU A 368 -6.34 12.70 10.43
CA LEU A 368 -6.73 14.11 10.40
C LEU A 368 -6.10 14.90 11.58
N LEU A 369 -6.14 14.34 12.79
CA LEU A 369 -5.57 14.96 13.98
C LEU A 369 -4.05 15.11 13.86
N VAL A 370 -3.36 14.06 13.40
CA VAL A 370 -1.90 14.09 13.18
C VAL A 370 -1.54 15.11 12.09
N ASN A 371 -2.24 15.10 10.95
CA ASN A 371 -2.00 16.05 9.87
C ASN A 371 -2.25 17.51 10.29
N THR A 372 -3.27 17.74 11.12
CA THR A 372 -3.53 19.06 11.73
C THR A 372 -2.41 19.48 12.68
N ALA A 373 -1.87 18.55 13.47
CA ALA A 373 -0.72 18.81 14.35
C ALA A 373 0.53 19.15 13.53
N VAL A 374 0.83 18.39 12.46
CA VAL A 374 1.93 18.70 11.51
C VAL A 374 1.81 20.12 10.99
N GLN A 375 0.66 20.49 10.42
CA GLN A 375 0.43 21.84 9.89
C GLN A 375 0.61 22.91 10.96
N SER A 376 0.09 22.68 12.16
CA SER A 376 0.21 23.64 13.27
C SER A 376 1.65 23.84 13.73
N ILE A 377 2.43 22.78 13.77
CA ILE A 377 3.86 22.82 14.14
C ILE A 377 4.68 23.55 13.07
N LEU A 378 4.51 23.18 11.79
CA LEU A 378 5.24 23.82 10.69
C LEU A 378 4.93 25.30 10.56
N LEU A 379 3.68 25.70 10.81
CA LEU A 379 3.24 27.10 10.77
C LEU A 379 3.50 27.86 12.09
N ASN A 380 4.20 27.27 13.05
CA ASN A 380 4.55 27.87 14.34
C ASN A 380 3.34 28.43 15.13
N LYS A 381 2.17 27.76 15.08
CA LYS A 381 0.96 28.19 15.78
C LYS A 381 1.09 28.12 17.31
N ALA A 382 1.92 27.17 17.81
CA ALA A 382 2.25 27.01 19.22
C ALA A 382 3.58 26.24 19.35
N PRO A 383 4.18 26.15 20.55
CA PRO A 383 5.31 25.25 20.83
C PRO A 383 4.97 23.80 20.47
N THR A 384 5.93 23.11 19.87
CA THR A 384 5.75 21.71 19.39
C THR A 384 5.26 20.79 20.50
N GLU A 385 5.84 20.87 21.69
CA GLU A 385 5.44 20.06 22.86
C GLU A 385 3.97 20.25 23.24
N ASN A 386 3.48 21.49 23.22
CA ASN A 386 2.08 21.78 23.55
C ASN A 386 1.11 21.14 22.54
N ILE A 387 1.48 21.21 21.25
CA ILE A 387 0.67 20.61 20.17
C ILE A 387 0.68 19.07 20.32
N LEU A 388 1.84 18.47 20.56
CA LEU A 388 1.96 17.02 20.71
C LEU A 388 1.28 16.50 21.97
N ASN A 389 1.33 17.22 23.09
CA ASN A 389 0.59 16.87 24.30
C ASN A 389 -0.92 16.88 24.06
N SER A 390 -1.42 17.96 23.42
CA SER A 390 -2.84 18.04 23.04
C SER A 390 -3.26 16.94 22.06
N LEU A 391 -2.36 16.56 21.12
CA LEU A 391 -2.59 15.45 20.18
C LEU A 391 -2.71 14.12 20.93
N ALA A 392 -1.75 13.80 21.81
CA ALA A 392 -1.74 12.55 22.57
C ALA A 392 -2.95 12.43 23.51
N GLU A 393 -3.40 13.55 24.13
CA GLU A 393 -4.63 13.58 24.93
C GLU A 393 -5.89 13.23 24.11
N LYS A 394 -6.00 13.73 22.88
CA LYS A 394 -7.14 13.44 21.98
C LYS A 394 -7.12 12.01 21.44
N LEU A 395 -5.98 11.35 21.47
CA LEU A 395 -5.79 10.00 20.92
C LEU A 395 -5.80 8.89 21.98
N ARG A 396 -5.95 9.24 23.27
CA ARG A 396 -6.19 8.32 24.39
C ARG A 396 -7.67 7.91 24.45
#